data_1852fbdb846c8bd47e42ab5f21bdd809
#
_entry.id   1852fbdb846c8bd47e42ab5f21bdd809
#
_cell.length_a   1.000
_cell.length_b   1.000
_cell.length_c   1.000
_cell.angle_alpha   90.00
_cell.angle_beta   90.00
_cell.angle_gamma   90.00
#
_symmetry.space_group_name_H-M   'P 1'
#
loop_
_entity.id
_entity.type
_entity.pdbx_description
1 polymer ?
#
loop_
_entity_poly.entity_id
_entity_poly.type
_entity_poly.pdbx_seq_one_letter_code
_entity_poly.pdbx_strand_id
1 'polypeptide(L)'
;TFSNTLQCHNVAGNWNFAIELLAEHAGPRVVGLIGAVRAPEIGYMFNASYWGHGYATEALRGFMPLFFGHYSGRDIADYAGRDCKEERNGVRVNGSTAKAPLAPRYDYAEAHTDTELVPSQNVLTKVGFKFHEKREKDFENPVLGLRDTLIFRMYRPAGEGWP
;
A
#
# COMPACT_ATOMS: atom_id res chain seq x y z
N THR A 1 1.62 20.47 -9.30
CA THR A 1 2.67 19.65 -8.65
C THR A 1 2.08 19.13 -7.36
N PHE A 2 1.67 17.89 -7.34
CA PHE A 2 1.10 17.25 -6.15
C PHE A 2 2.25 16.71 -5.32
N SER A 3 2.39 17.17 -4.09
CA SER A 3 3.30 16.57 -3.10
C SER A 3 2.45 15.65 -2.22
N ASN A 4 2.42 14.37 -2.54
CA ASN A 4 1.75 13.36 -1.72
C ASN A 4 2.63 13.03 -0.53
N THR A 5 2.27 13.53 0.65
CA THR A 5 2.90 13.10 1.89
C THR A 5 2.10 11.90 2.44
N LEU A 6 2.65 10.70 2.27
CA LEU A 6 2.14 9.51 2.93
C LEU A 6 2.57 9.56 4.40
N GLN A 7 1.65 9.81 5.32
CA GLN A 7 1.95 9.73 6.75
C GLN A 7 1.76 8.29 7.25
N CYS A 8 2.84 7.72 7.78
CA CYS A 8 2.82 6.42 8.43
C CYS A 8 2.23 6.53 9.84
N HIS A 9 1.10 5.91 10.08
CA HIS A 9 0.67 5.55 11.42
C HIS A 9 0.98 4.06 11.64
N ASN A 10 2.20 3.77 12.09
CA ASN A 10 2.63 2.39 12.33
C ASN A 10 2.12 1.91 13.70
N VAL A 11 0.99 1.24 13.71
CA VAL A 11 0.60 0.36 14.81
C VAL A 11 1.21 -1.00 14.52
N ALA A 12 1.98 -1.55 15.46
CA ALA A 12 2.80 -2.74 15.32
C ALA A 12 2.15 -3.83 14.41
N GLY A 13 2.75 -4.07 13.26
CA GLY A 13 2.37 -5.11 12.30
C GLY A 13 1.45 -4.67 11.14
N ASN A 14 0.86 -3.48 11.17
CA ASN A 14 0.05 -2.96 10.06
C ASN A 14 0.79 -1.86 9.31
N TRP A 15 1.11 -2.13 8.05
CA TRP A 15 1.79 -1.18 7.17
C TRP A 15 0.77 -0.47 6.27
N ASN A 16 -0.01 0.42 6.90
CA ASN A 16 -1.08 1.19 6.27
C ASN A 16 -0.80 2.69 6.34
N PHE A 17 -1.23 3.41 5.31
CA PHE A 17 -1.02 4.84 5.15
C PHE A 17 -2.34 5.54 4.89
N ALA A 18 -2.52 6.71 5.50
CA ALA A 18 -3.57 7.63 5.11
C ALA A 18 -3.18 8.34 3.80
N ILE A 19 -4.16 8.50 2.92
CA ILE A 19 -4.01 9.28 1.70
C ILE A 19 -4.65 10.63 1.93
N GLU A 20 -3.85 11.68 1.86
CA GLU A 20 -4.30 13.05 2.13
C GLU A 20 -4.24 13.91 0.87
N LEU A 21 -5.27 14.72 0.66
CA LEU A 21 -5.23 15.83 -0.29
C LEU A 21 -4.65 17.06 0.40
N LEU A 22 -3.58 17.59 -0.18
CA LEU A 22 -3.02 18.86 0.23
C LEU A 22 -3.82 19.98 -0.45
N ALA A 23 -4.76 20.57 0.28
CA ALA A 23 -5.46 21.77 -0.18
C ALA A 23 -4.70 23.01 0.27
N GLU A 24 -4.46 23.95 -0.65
CA GLU A 24 -3.65 25.15 -0.40
C GLU A 24 -4.18 26.04 0.76
N HIS A 25 -5.46 25.92 1.15
CA HIS A 25 -6.07 26.80 2.14
C HIS A 25 -6.89 26.10 3.25
N ALA A 26 -7.01 24.77 3.23
CA ALA A 26 -7.94 24.07 4.14
C ALA A 26 -7.28 23.00 5.04
N GLY A 27 -5.95 22.88 5.01
CA GLY A 27 -5.22 21.80 5.70
C GLY A 27 -5.40 20.42 5.04
N PRO A 28 -4.69 19.41 5.56
CA PRO A 28 -4.74 18.06 5.00
C PRO A 28 -6.11 17.44 5.23
N ARG A 29 -6.64 16.77 4.18
CA ARG A 29 -7.90 16.03 4.23
C ARG A 29 -7.66 14.58 3.85
N VAL A 30 -7.90 13.66 4.78
CA VAL A 30 -7.84 12.23 4.50
C VAL A 30 -8.97 11.83 3.56
N VAL A 31 -8.61 11.25 2.42
CA VAL A 31 -9.55 10.83 1.37
C VAL A 31 -9.55 9.33 1.13
N GLY A 32 -8.58 8.62 1.70
CA GLY A 32 -8.47 7.19 1.54
C GLY A 32 -7.37 6.58 2.41
N LEU A 33 -7.25 5.27 2.29
CA LEU A 33 -6.22 4.45 2.92
C LEU A 33 -5.59 3.54 1.87
N ILE A 34 -4.30 3.23 2.05
CA ILE A 34 -3.57 2.26 1.25
C ILE A 34 -2.57 1.52 2.13
N GLY A 35 -2.35 0.25 1.88
CA GLY A 35 -1.37 -0.50 2.68
C GLY A 35 -1.20 -1.95 2.30
N ALA A 36 -0.31 -2.63 3.03
CA ALA A 36 -0.15 -4.07 2.97
C ALA A 36 -1.04 -4.71 4.04
N VAL A 37 -2.18 -5.23 3.62
CA VAL A 37 -3.17 -5.87 4.51
C VAL A 37 -2.60 -7.14 5.12
N ARG A 38 -2.05 -8.00 4.28
CA ARG A 38 -1.29 -9.21 4.61
C ARG A 38 -0.27 -9.45 3.50
N ALA A 39 0.90 -8.81 3.61
CA ALA A 39 1.89 -8.91 2.56
C ALA A 39 2.10 -10.37 2.07
N PRO A 40 2.16 -10.63 0.77
CA PRO A 40 2.27 -9.67 -0.33
C PRO A 40 0.95 -9.01 -0.78
N GLU A 41 -0.17 -9.26 -0.10
CA GLU A 41 -1.47 -8.67 -0.40
C GLU A 41 -1.50 -7.19 0.01
N ILE A 42 -1.86 -6.33 -0.95
CA ILE A 42 -2.09 -4.91 -0.75
C ILE A 42 -3.57 -4.58 -0.90
N GLY A 43 -4.00 -3.54 -0.21
CA GLY A 43 -5.36 -3.04 -0.34
C GLY A 43 -5.40 -1.51 -0.30
N TYR A 44 -6.47 -0.96 -0.85
CA TYR A 44 -6.76 0.46 -0.78
C TYR A 44 -8.26 0.72 -0.76
N MET A 45 -8.65 1.83 -0.15
CA MET A 45 -10.02 2.33 -0.18
C MET A 45 -10.02 3.84 -0.28
N PHE A 46 -11.04 4.38 -0.94
CA PHE A 46 -11.24 5.81 -1.09
C PHE A 46 -12.69 6.17 -0.77
N ASN A 47 -12.87 7.31 -0.14
CA ASN A 47 -14.18 7.90 0.01
C ASN A 47 -14.78 8.16 -1.39
N ALA A 48 -16.04 7.75 -1.59
CA ALA A 48 -16.73 7.80 -2.87
C ALA A 48 -16.78 9.21 -3.50
N SER A 49 -16.81 10.25 -2.65
CA SER A 49 -16.79 11.65 -3.12
C SER A 49 -15.50 12.04 -3.87
N TYR A 50 -14.48 11.20 -3.79
CA TYR A 50 -13.17 11.44 -4.43
C TYR A 50 -12.85 10.45 -5.56
N TRP A 51 -13.83 9.64 -5.97
CA TRP A 51 -13.67 8.73 -7.09
C TRP A 51 -13.60 9.48 -8.41
N GLY A 52 -13.04 8.85 -9.43
CA GLY A 52 -12.96 9.42 -10.80
C GLY A 52 -11.86 10.48 -11.01
N HIS A 53 -11.19 10.95 -9.97
CA HIS A 53 -10.16 12.01 -10.05
C HIS A 53 -8.72 11.49 -10.26
N GLY A 54 -8.53 10.17 -10.34
CA GLY A 54 -7.20 9.58 -10.54
C GLY A 54 -6.40 9.35 -9.27
N TYR A 55 -6.88 9.78 -8.10
CA TYR A 55 -6.15 9.68 -6.82
C TYR A 55 -5.73 8.26 -6.45
N ALA A 56 -6.56 7.26 -6.72
CA ALA A 56 -6.22 5.87 -6.46
C ALA A 56 -5.03 5.40 -7.31
N THR A 57 -4.99 5.79 -8.59
CA THR A 57 -3.88 5.46 -9.50
C THR A 57 -2.59 6.12 -9.05
N GLU A 58 -2.66 7.39 -8.65
CA GLU A 58 -1.52 8.16 -8.17
C GLU A 58 -0.98 7.60 -6.86
N ALA A 59 -1.85 7.38 -5.88
CA ALA A 59 -1.48 6.82 -4.59
C ALA A 59 -0.82 5.45 -4.73
N LEU A 60 -1.38 4.58 -5.58
CA LEU A 60 -0.85 3.25 -5.80
C LEU A 60 0.53 3.29 -6.49
N ARG A 61 0.73 4.20 -7.46
CA ARG A 61 2.05 4.42 -8.08
C ARG A 61 3.10 4.89 -7.07
N GLY A 62 2.74 5.76 -6.15
CA GLY A 62 3.63 6.21 -5.07
C GLY A 62 3.89 5.13 -4.03
N PHE A 63 2.89 4.28 -3.76
CA PHE A 63 2.99 3.23 -2.76
C PHE A 63 3.86 2.04 -3.20
N MET A 64 3.81 1.64 -4.48
CA MET A 64 4.51 0.42 -4.93
C MET A 64 6.03 0.45 -4.75
N PRO A 65 6.75 1.57 -5.02
CA PRO A 65 8.18 1.66 -4.68
C PRO A 65 8.45 1.48 -3.19
N LEU A 66 7.60 2.05 -2.33
CA LEU A 66 7.71 1.92 -0.87
C LEU A 66 7.49 0.47 -0.45
N PHE A 67 6.47 -0.20 -0.99
CA PHE A 67 6.18 -1.61 -0.72
C PHE A 67 7.39 -2.51 -1.05
N PHE A 68 7.91 -2.42 -2.26
CA PHE A 68 9.05 -3.24 -2.66
C PHE A 68 10.35 -2.86 -1.94
N GLY A 69 10.52 -1.61 -1.56
CA GLY A 69 11.61 -1.17 -0.71
C GLY A 69 11.53 -1.79 0.68
N HIS A 70 10.39 -1.69 1.33
CA HIS A 70 10.13 -2.22 2.67
C HIS A 70 10.30 -3.76 2.70
N TYR A 71 9.70 -4.45 1.75
CA TYR A 71 9.77 -5.91 1.64
C TYR A 71 10.90 -6.38 0.72
N SER A 72 12.11 -5.84 0.92
CA SER A 72 13.29 -6.15 0.10
C SER A 72 14.17 -7.25 0.66
N GLY A 73 13.92 -7.73 1.88
CA GLY A 73 14.80 -8.63 2.60
C GLY A 73 16.06 -7.95 3.17
N ARG A 74 16.12 -6.61 3.13
CA ARG A 74 17.19 -5.80 3.72
C ARG A 74 16.83 -5.40 5.16
N ASP A 75 17.82 -4.99 5.94
CA ASP A 75 17.58 -4.46 7.28
C ASP A 75 16.65 -3.24 7.23
N ILE A 76 15.62 -3.26 8.06
CA ILE A 76 14.65 -2.16 8.16
C ILE A 76 15.34 -0.85 8.57
N ALA A 77 16.47 -0.93 9.28
CA ALA A 77 17.27 0.21 9.68
C ALA A 77 17.80 1.04 8.49
N ASP A 78 18.09 0.41 7.36
CA ASP A 78 18.57 1.10 6.15
C ASP A 78 17.45 1.88 5.43
N TYR A 79 16.19 1.52 5.66
CA TYR A 79 15.04 2.14 5.01
C TYR A 79 14.40 3.26 5.84
N ALA A 80 14.42 3.14 7.18
CA ALA A 80 13.83 4.11 8.11
C ALA A 80 14.53 5.49 8.09
N GLY A 81 15.67 5.61 7.40
CA GLY A 81 16.50 6.82 7.40
C GLY A 81 16.05 7.94 6.47
N ARG A 82 15.07 7.75 5.58
CA ARG A 82 14.83 8.74 4.51
C ARG A 82 13.57 9.58 4.65
N ASP A 83 12.46 9.10 5.22
CA ASP A 83 11.22 9.89 5.19
C ASP A 83 10.27 9.76 6.41
N CYS A 84 10.60 9.02 7.45
CA CYS A 84 9.81 9.02 8.67
C CYS A 84 10.57 9.77 9.78
N LYS A 85 10.27 11.04 9.99
CA LYS A 85 10.64 11.72 11.24
C LYS A 85 9.78 11.13 12.35
N GLU A 86 10.28 10.06 12.97
CA GLU A 86 9.78 9.60 14.27
C GLU A 86 10.06 10.67 15.31
N GLU A 87 9.04 11.38 15.75
CA GLU A 87 9.10 12.06 17.05
C GLU A 87 9.12 10.98 18.13
N ARG A 88 10.33 10.56 18.48
CA ARG A 88 10.56 9.67 19.64
C ARG A 88 10.31 10.44 20.91
N ASN A 89 9.15 10.26 21.51
CA ASN A 89 8.97 10.54 22.93
C ASN A 89 9.92 9.62 23.74
N GLY A 90 11.06 10.16 24.09
CA GLY A 90 11.99 9.94 25.20
C GLY A 90 12.05 8.60 25.94
N VAL A 91 11.95 7.44 25.28
CA VAL A 91 12.26 6.14 25.90
C VAL A 91 13.62 5.65 25.39
N ARG A 92 14.66 5.83 26.22
CA ARG A 92 15.95 5.16 26.03
C ARG A 92 15.74 3.66 26.25
N VAL A 93 15.71 2.86 25.19
CA VAL A 93 15.88 1.40 25.28
C VAL A 93 17.37 1.12 25.38
N ASN A 94 17.77 0.62 26.57
CA ASN A 94 19.13 0.17 26.86
C ASN A 94 19.57 -0.87 25.81
N GLY A 95 20.82 -0.70 25.36
CA GLY A 95 21.51 -1.45 24.34
C GLY A 95 21.36 -2.97 24.40
N SER A 96 20.42 -3.48 23.66
CA SER A 96 20.42 -4.85 23.20
C SER A 96 20.72 -4.81 21.70
N THR A 97 21.88 -5.35 21.33
CA THR A 97 22.32 -5.57 19.94
C THR A 97 21.55 -6.74 19.28
N ALA A 98 20.28 -6.89 19.59
CA ALA A 98 19.43 -7.81 18.85
C ALA A 98 19.22 -7.21 17.46
N LYS A 99 19.86 -7.83 16.45
CA LYS A 99 19.64 -7.51 15.04
C LYS A 99 18.13 -7.52 14.76
N ALA A 100 17.58 -6.39 14.34
CA ALA A 100 16.17 -6.31 13.98
C ALA A 100 15.85 -7.42 12.96
N PRO A 101 14.74 -8.15 13.11
CA PRO A 101 14.40 -9.18 12.17
C PRO A 101 14.30 -8.57 10.76
N LEU A 102 14.96 -9.20 9.79
CA LEU A 102 14.90 -8.80 8.39
C LEU A 102 13.43 -8.82 7.94
N ALA A 103 12.99 -7.76 7.29
CA ALA A 103 11.69 -7.79 6.63
C ALA A 103 11.68 -8.92 5.59
N PRO A 104 10.60 -9.70 5.49
CA PRO A 104 10.52 -10.72 4.45
C PRO A 104 10.67 -10.09 3.07
N ARG A 105 11.25 -10.83 2.13
CA ARG A 105 11.34 -10.41 0.73
C ARG A 105 10.13 -10.95 -0.03
N TYR A 106 9.45 -10.06 -0.75
CA TYR A 106 8.44 -10.47 -1.72
C TYR A 106 8.84 -10.06 -3.14
N ASP A 107 8.71 -10.97 -4.08
CA ASP A 107 9.03 -10.75 -5.49
C ASP A 107 7.82 -10.23 -6.29
N TYR A 108 6.66 -10.20 -5.66
CA TYR A 108 5.43 -9.61 -6.22
C TYR A 108 4.57 -8.98 -5.11
N ALA A 109 3.72 -8.07 -5.51
CA ALA A 109 2.56 -7.60 -4.75
C ALA A 109 1.29 -8.17 -5.38
N GLU A 110 0.29 -8.43 -4.56
CA GLU A 110 -0.99 -9.00 -4.97
C GLU A 110 -2.13 -8.10 -4.53
N ALA A 111 -3.13 -7.91 -5.39
CA ALA A 111 -4.33 -7.15 -5.06
C ALA A 111 -5.56 -7.95 -5.44
N HIS A 112 -6.53 -8.02 -4.52
CA HIS A 112 -7.76 -8.73 -4.69
C HIS A 112 -8.91 -7.75 -4.95
N THR A 113 -9.78 -8.05 -5.91
CA THR A 113 -10.95 -7.22 -6.22
C THR A 113 -12.14 -8.07 -6.66
N ASP A 114 -13.34 -7.60 -6.37
CA ASP A 114 -14.58 -8.22 -6.86
C ASP A 114 -14.66 -8.12 -8.40
N THR A 115 -15.24 -9.14 -9.03
CA THR A 115 -15.43 -9.19 -10.49
C THR A 115 -16.28 -8.04 -11.02
N GLU A 116 -17.16 -7.46 -10.21
CA GLU A 116 -18.00 -6.32 -10.61
C GLU A 116 -17.37 -4.96 -10.31
N LEU A 117 -16.27 -4.93 -9.56
CA LEU A 117 -15.61 -3.68 -9.20
C LEU A 117 -14.63 -3.21 -10.30
N VAL A 118 -15.18 -2.99 -11.51
CA VAL A 118 -14.43 -2.56 -12.70
C VAL A 118 -13.54 -1.32 -12.46
N PRO A 119 -13.97 -0.30 -11.69
CA PRO A 119 -13.08 0.84 -11.39
C PRO A 119 -11.77 0.43 -10.71
N SER A 120 -11.81 -0.52 -9.76
CA SER A 120 -10.59 -1.03 -9.09
C SER A 120 -9.69 -1.79 -10.07
N GLN A 121 -10.28 -2.65 -10.90
CA GLN A 121 -9.54 -3.39 -11.94
C GLN A 121 -8.81 -2.44 -12.89
N ASN A 122 -9.47 -1.35 -13.30
CA ASN A 122 -8.88 -0.32 -14.15
C ASN A 122 -7.73 0.41 -13.47
N VAL A 123 -7.83 0.71 -12.17
CA VAL A 123 -6.74 1.32 -11.39
C VAL A 123 -5.54 0.38 -11.36
N LEU A 124 -5.75 -0.88 -11.00
CA LEU A 124 -4.69 -1.90 -10.94
C LEU A 124 -3.96 -2.04 -12.28
N THR A 125 -4.73 -2.16 -13.36
CA THR A 125 -4.18 -2.28 -14.73
C THR A 125 -3.35 -1.05 -15.13
N LYS A 126 -3.85 0.17 -14.85
CA LYS A 126 -3.15 1.45 -15.15
C LYS A 126 -1.84 1.60 -14.38
N VAL A 127 -1.72 1.00 -13.20
CA VAL A 127 -0.49 1.02 -12.41
C VAL A 127 0.50 -0.05 -12.87
N GLY A 128 0.04 -1.07 -13.59
CA GLY A 128 0.90 -2.12 -14.13
C GLY A 128 0.68 -3.51 -13.52
N PHE A 129 -0.33 -3.65 -12.65
CA PHE A 129 -0.75 -4.98 -12.23
C PHE A 129 -1.36 -5.74 -13.41
N LYS A 130 -1.10 -7.04 -13.45
CA LYS A 130 -1.64 -7.94 -14.47
C LYS A 130 -2.60 -8.93 -13.81
N PHE A 131 -3.69 -9.24 -14.51
CA PHE A 131 -4.58 -10.31 -14.08
C PHE A 131 -3.79 -11.61 -13.91
N HIS A 132 -4.00 -12.28 -12.80
CA HIS A 132 -3.33 -13.53 -12.44
C HIS A 132 -4.30 -14.71 -12.43
N GLU A 133 -5.34 -14.63 -11.63
CA GLU A 133 -6.35 -15.69 -11.53
C GLU A 133 -7.71 -15.16 -11.08
N LYS A 134 -8.75 -15.97 -11.31
CA LYS A 134 -10.08 -15.79 -10.77
C LYS A 134 -10.36 -16.90 -9.78
N ARG A 135 -10.87 -16.55 -8.61
CA ARG A 135 -11.38 -17.50 -7.61
C ARG A 135 -12.88 -17.37 -7.53
N GLU A 136 -13.58 -18.47 -7.72
CA GLU A 136 -15.04 -18.50 -7.65
C GLU A 136 -15.49 -18.64 -6.21
N LYS A 137 -16.49 -17.85 -5.81
CA LYS A 137 -17.10 -17.87 -4.47
C LYS A 137 -16.06 -17.79 -3.34
N ASP A 138 -15.03 -16.99 -3.52
CA ASP A 138 -13.84 -16.91 -2.67
C ASP A 138 -14.08 -16.10 -1.39
N PHE A 139 -15.02 -15.15 -1.42
CA PHE A 139 -15.32 -14.36 -0.25
C PHE A 139 -16.83 -14.12 -0.08
N GLU A 140 -17.26 -13.96 1.17
CA GLU A 140 -18.63 -13.64 1.52
C GLU A 140 -18.77 -12.13 1.76
N ASN A 141 -19.49 -11.47 0.86
CA ASN A 141 -19.86 -10.08 1.05
C ASN A 141 -21.10 -10.02 1.94
N PRO A 142 -21.11 -9.22 3.03
CA PRO A 142 -22.24 -9.17 3.98
C PRO A 142 -23.57 -8.77 3.36
N VAL A 143 -23.56 -8.09 2.22
CA VAL A 143 -24.77 -7.58 1.52
C VAL A 143 -25.08 -8.42 0.28
N LEU A 144 -24.07 -8.82 -0.48
CA LEU A 144 -24.22 -9.43 -1.81
C LEU A 144 -24.02 -10.96 -1.79
N GLY A 145 -23.71 -11.56 -0.63
CA GLY A 145 -23.43 -12.99 -0.50
C GLY A 145 -22.08 -13.40 -1.08
N LEU A 146 -21.97 -14.67 -1.50
CA LEU A 146 -20.75 -15.23 -2.07
C LEU A 146 -20.37 -14.55 -3.38
N ARG A 147 -19.14 -14.08 -3.47
CA ARG A 147 -18.59 -13.32 -4.61
C ARG A 147 -17.32 -13.98 -5.13
N ASP A 148 -17.09 -13.78 -6.41
CA ASP A 148 -15.85 -14.17 -7.06
C ASP A 148 -14.80 -13.08 -6.86
N THR A 149 -13.54 -13.52 -6.70
CA THR A 149 -12.39 -12.63 -6.56
C THR A 149 -11.52 -12.70 -7.81
N LEU A 150 -11.15 -11.53 -8.33
CA LEU A 150 -10.06 -11.41 -9.31
C LEU A 150 -8.77 -11.03 -8.59
N ILE A 151 -7.73 -11.77 -8.87
CA ILE A 151 -6.40 -11.54 -8.32
C ILE A 151 -5.52 -10.92 -9.39
N PHE A 152 -4.90 -9.80 -9.05
CA PHE A 152 -3.94 -9.10 -9.87
C PHE A 152 -2.58 -9.12 -9.21
N ARG A 153 -1.50 -9.27 -9.98
CA ARG A 153 -0.12 -9.25 -9.50
C ARG A 153 0.72 -8.23 -10.22
N MET A 154 1.60 -7.59 -9.46
CA MET A 154 2.70 -6.79 -9.98
C MET A 154 4.00 -7.39 -9.46
N TYR A 155 4.90 -7.75 -10.37
CA TYR A 155 6.20 -8.27 -9.99
C TYR A 155 7.19 -7.14 -9.70
N ARG A 156 8.12 -7.42 -8.79
CA ARG A 156 9.24 -6.53 -8.50
C ARG A 156 10.00 -6.23 -9.79
N PRO A 157 10.29 -4.96 -10.11
CA PRO A 157 11.13 -4.63 -11.26
C PRO A 157 12.51 -5.27 -11.13
N ALA A 158 13.05 -5.79 -12.25
CA ALA A 158 14.42 -6.26 -12.32
C ALA A 158 15.32 -5.03 -12.52
N GLY A 159 16.03 -4.58 -11.46
CA GLY A 159 16.93 -3.43 -11.49
C GLY A 159 16.67 -2.41 -10.39
N GLU A 160 17.58 -1.46 -10.22
CA GLU A 160 17.53 -0.44 -9.15
C GLU A 160 16.63 0.77 -9.48
N GLY A 161 15.78 0.69 -10.48
CA GLY A 161 14.89 1.77 -10.88
C GLY A 161 13.43 1.34 -10.93
N TRP A 162 12.57 2.13 -10.29
CA TRP A 162 11.13 2.09 -10.51
C TRP A 162 10.83 2.85 -11.82
N PRO A 163 9.99 2.33 -12.75
CA PRO A 163 9.64 3.01 -13.99
C PRO A 163 8.84 4.29 -13.77
#